data_a74402c3a06f0f3e5956618532393f1b
#
_entry.id   a74402c3a06f0f3e5956618532393f1b
#
_cell.length_a   1.000
_cell.length_b   1.000
_cell.length_c   1.000
_cell.angle_alpha   90.00
_cell.angle_beta   90.00
_cell.angle_gamma   90.00
#
_symmetry.space_group_name_H-M   'P 1'
#
loop_
_entity.id
_entity.type
_entity.pdbx_description
1 polymer ?
#
loop_
_entity_poly.entity_id
_entity_poly.type
_entity_poly.pdbx_seq_one_letter_code
_entity_poly.pdbx_strand_id
1 'polypeptide(L)'
;MLEQTLEPPRLEVPERSAPGPDARPNSVTRQIVRYRWVLGAIGLLVVSLALILWTGTRPGYDPYGWLVWGKLTVHLSLDTNGAPSWKPFPFLLTVPYALVGHYALWLWMVTAVAVSLAGPIFAWRIAFWLTAAPPARRYASYAAGAFAGAAVLGISPVPGVGNGYTHFIFSAQSDTMMVTMCLAAIDCHLCGRRRLAFWLWVFASLVRPEGWPFLGLYAVYLWRELPSMRKWIAAGLALQPLLWFGIPAVSAKSWFVAGVNALNSPRALHHSLIVGTIQRFHRLQSAPVWLAAAIVTALAFFSVPPGRLRRPREWWAGLGYRQRWVLILAAGALTWLIVEIAFVLHGWPGVPRYLFEPAAVVGVLAGIFVGRVILDVPALISRWVSQPGRGTPRLAARRGSWGAVLVLALLLGAMLPAARIALRAEHQDLRHERERAMEINRLSSVVRILGANRILACGKPNIPYGYQSVFAWYTGIKIGILYIAPGPQKHPGPWVNIYPIANGWKVFPSHLTASSPAVCQNMHLVFRS
;
A
#
# COMPACT_ATOMS: atom_id res chain seq x y z
N MET A 1 11.33 -23.38 29.22
CA MET A 1 9.88 -23.57 29.48
C MET A 1 9.03 -22.45 28.84
N LEU A 2 9.30 -22.08 27.60
CA LEU A 2 8.54 -21.12 26.78
C LEU A 2 8.01 -21.75 25.48
N GLU A 3 8.18 -23.07 25.33
CA GLU A 3 7.94 -23.77 24.06
C GLU A 3 6.47 -24.17 23.78
N GLN A 4 5.61 -24.17 24.78
CA GLN A 4 4.24 -24.71 24.58
C GLN A 4 3.15 -23.68 24.21
N THR A 5 3.45 -22.38 24.04
CA THR A 5 2.39 -21.37 23.95
C THR A 5 2.27 -20.64 22.61
N LEU A 6 3.09 -20.96 21.62
CA LEU A 6 3.06 -20.34 20.28
C LEU A 6 2.77 -21.31 19.13
N GLU A 7 2.58 -22.61 19.43
CA GLU A 7 1.92 -23.42 18.41
C GLU A 7 0.54 -22.79 18.18
N PRO A 8 0.24 -22.36 16.95
CA PRO A 8 -1.15 -22.13 16.61
C PRO A 8 -1.84 -23.44 16.96
N PRO A 9 -2.98 -23.42 17.69
CA PRO A 9 -3.83 -24.59 17.67
C PRO A 9 -3.88 -24.92 16.19
N ARG A 10 -3.49 -26.12 15.80
CA ARG A 10 -3.82 -26.59 14.44
C ARG A 10 -5.27 -26.20 14.36
N LEU A 11 -5.56 -25.13 13.58
CA LEU A 11 -6.94 -24.78 13.34
C LEU A 11 -7.48 -26.10 12.85
N GLU A 12 -8.07 -26.85 13.79
CA GLU A 12 -8.89 -27.97 13.44
C GLU A 12 -9.85 -27.32 12.48
N VAL A 13 -9.48 -27.41 11.23
CA VAL A 13 -10.47 -27.27 10.16
C VAL A 13 -11.53 -28.21 10.65
N PRO A 14 -12.68 -27.69 11.19
CA PRO A 14 -13.65 -28.56 11.85
C PRO A 14 -13.76 -29.74 10.93
N GLU A 15 -13.41 -30.94 11.44
CA GLU A 15 -13.48 -32.15 10.64
C GLU A 15 -14.82 -32.05 9.97
N ARG A 16 -14.78 -31.80 8.67
CA ARG A 16 -16.00 -31.84 7.88
C ARG A 16 -16.47 -33.22 8.18
N SER A 17 -17.55 -33.34 8.96
CA SER A 17 -18.29 -34.59 9.14
C SER A 17 -18.23 -35.22 7.77
N ALA A 18 -17.56 -36.39 7.71
CA ALA A 18 -17.19 -37.00 6.44
C ALA A 18 -18.42 -36.97 5.55
N PRO A 19 -18.38 -36.32 4.38
CA PRO A 19 -19.55 -36.28 3.52
C PRO A 19 -19.93 -37.71 3.28
N GLY A 20 -21.22 -38.04 3.44
CA GLY A 20 -21.73 -39.36 3.19
C GLY A 20 -21.20 -39.88 1.86
N PRO A 21 -21.09 -41.21 1.66
CA PRO A 21 -20.36 -41.84 0.57
C PRO A 21 -20.70 -41.30 -0.86
N ASP A 22 -21.80 -40.58 -1.01
CA ASP A 22 -22.31 -40.06 -2.29
C ASP A 22 -21.89 -38.59 -2.59
N ALA A 23 -21.25 -37.91 -1.67
CA ALA A 23 -20.86 -36.49 -1.86
C ALA A 23 -19.37 -36.33 -2.22
N ARG A 24 -18.85 -37.09 -3.17
CA ARG A 24 -17.53 -36.81 -3.75
C ARG A 24 -17.65 -35.53 -4.57
N PRO A 25 -16.92 -34.44 -4.23
CA PRO A 25 -16.98 -33.22 -5.02
C PRO A 25 -16.57 -33.54 -6.46
N ASN A 26 -17.36 -33.04 -7.42
CA ASN A 26 -17.11 -33.20 -8.86
C ASN A 26 -15.66 -32.84 -9.18
N SER A 27 -15.07 -33.48 -10.19
CA SER A 27 -13.69 -33.22 -10.64
C SER A 27 -13.39 -31.73 -10.83
N VAL A 28 -14.35 -30.97 -11.36
CA VAL A 28 -14.29 -29.52 -11.54
C VAL A 28 -14.13 -28.78 -10.19
N THR A 29 -14.91 -29.16 -9.17
CA THR A 29 -14.82 -28.53 -7.83
C THR A 29 -13.46 -28.79 -7.19
N ARG A 30 -12.89 -29.97 -7.35
CA ARG A 30 -11.52 -30.28 -6.87
C ARG A 30 -10.46 -29.46 -7.60
N GLN A 31 -10.58 -29.29 -8.90
CA GLN A 31 -9.67 -28.45 -9.69
C GLN A 31 -9.76 -26.97 -9.30
N ILE A 32 -10.97 -26.42 -9.13
CA ILE A 32 -11.16 -25.03 -8.67
C ILE A 32 -10.50 -24.81 -7.32
N VAL A 33 -10.66 -25.74 -6.35
CA VAL A 33 -10.01 -25.62 -5.04
C VAL A 33 -8.49 -25.70 -5.15
N ARG A 34 -7.95 -26.52 -6.04
CA ARG A 34 -6.51 -26.64 -6.30
C ARG A 34 -5.91 -25.37 -6.90
N TYR A 35 -6.60 -24.76 -7.85
CA TYR A 35 -6.11 -23.59 -8.60
C TYR A 35 -6.66 -22.25 -8.09
N ARG A 36 -7.40 -22.22 -7.00
CA ARG A 36 -8.07 -21.01 -6.46
C ARG A 36 -7.19 -19.77 -6.38
N TRP A 37 -5.91 -19.92 -6.04
CA TRP A 37 -4.99 -18.80 -5.94
C TRP A 37 -4.55 -18.28 -7.31
N VAL A 38 -4.35 -19.19 -8.27
CA VAL A 38 -4.04 -18.84 -9.66
C VAL A 38 -5.24 -18.15 -10.31
N LEU A 39 -6.43 -18.72 -10.14
CA LEU A 39 -7.67 -18.12 -10.65
C LEU A 39 -7.94 -16.76 -10.00
N GLY A 40 -7.68 -16.62 -8.70
CA GLY A 40 -7.77 -15.34 -8.00
C GLY A 40 -6.77 -14.30 -8.54
N ALA A 41 -5.53 -14.69 -8.79
CA ALA A 41 -4.52 -13.81 -9.39
C ALA A 41 -4.91 -13.39 -10.82
N ILE A 42 -5.35 -14.32 -11.66
CA ILE A 42 -5.85 -14.01 -13.01
C ILE A 42 -7.05 -13.06 -12.94
N GLY A 43 -8.01 -13.33 -12.03
CA GLY A 43 -9.16 -12.46 -11.82
C GLY A 43 -8.75 -11.03 -11.43
N LEU A 44 -7.76 -10.88 -10.54
CA LEU A 44 -7.22 -9.57 -10.17
C LEU A 44 -6.54 -8.87 -11.35
N LEU A 45 -5.78 -9.59 -12.18
CA LEU A 45 -5.17 -9.01 -13.39
C LEU A 45 -6.23 -8.53 -14.39
N VAL A 46 -7.29 -9.30 -14.61
CA VAL A 46 -8.41 -8.93 -15.49
C VAL A 46 -9.15 -7.71 -14.95
N VAL A 47 -9.50 -7.72 -13.65
CA VAL A 47 -10.15 -6.57 -13.00
C VAL A 47 -9.26 -5.33 -13.07
N SER A 48 -7.96 -5.48 -12.87
CA SER A 48 -7.00 -4.37 -12.96
C SER A 48 -6.94 -3.78 -14.35
N LEU A 49 -6.88 -4.62 -15.38
CA LEU A 49 -6.91 -4.15 -16.76
C LEU A 49 -8.22 -3.41 -17.07
N ALA A 50 -9.36 -3.98 -16.66
CA ALA A 50 -10.66 -3.34 -16.86
C ALA A 50 -10.75 -1.98 -16.13
N LEU A 51 -10.24 -1.89 -14.90
CA LEU A 51 -10.20 -0.63 -14.15
C LEU A 51 -9.30 0.41 -14.82
N ILE A 52 -8.10 0.03 -15.30
CA ILE A 52 -7.19 0.94 -15.98
C ILE A 52 -7.83 1.48 -17.27
N LEU A 53 -8.48 0.63 -18.04
CA LEU A 53 -9.18 1.03 -19.26
C LEU A 53 -10.37 1.95 -18.95
N TRP A 54 -11.13 1.65 -17.91
CA TRP A 54 -12.28 2.45 -17.49
C TRP A 54 -11.87 3.82 -16.92
N THR A 55 -10.85 3.85 -16.06
CA THR A 55 -10.37 5.09 -15.45
C THR A 55 -9.66 5.99 -16.44
N GLY A 56 -8.96 5.41 -17.42
CA GLY A 56 -8.15 6.14 -18.39
C GLY A 56 -6.93 6.84 -17.80
N THR A 57 -6.53 6.45 -16.57
CA THR A 57 -5.41 7.06 -15.84
C THR A 57 -4.04 6.60 -16.36
N ARG A 58 -3.01 7.31 -15.98
CA ARG A 58 -1.60 6.97 -16.26
C ARG A 58 -0.82 6.90 -14.94
N PRO A 59 0.29 6.15 -14.89
CA PRO A 59 1.10 6.06 -13.69
C PRO A 59 1.58 7.43 -13.20
N GLY A 60 1.90 7.52 -11.92
CA GLY A 60 2.62 8.65 -11.34
C GLY A 60 4.03 8.79 -11.92
N TYR A 61 4.77 9.84 -11.55
CA TYR A 61 6.11 10.05 -12.09
C TYR A 61 7.13 9.01 -11.59
N ASP A 62 6.96 8.47 -10.36
CA ASP A 62 7.85 7.46 -9.81
C ASP A 62 7.86 6.17 -10.66
N PRO A 63 6.72 5.57 -11.01
CA PRO A 63 6.67 4.41 -11.90
C PRO A 63 7.36 4.63 -13.25
N TYR A 64 7.16 5.76 -13.87
CA TYR A 64 7.86 6.08 -15.11
C TYR A 64 9.38 6.06 -14.93
N GLY A 65 9.88 6.56 -13.80
CA GLY A 65 11.29 6.56 -13.51
C GLY A 65 11.86 5.14 -13.31
N TRP A 66 11.12 4.26 -12.62
CA TRP A 66 11.53 2.87 -12.50
C TRP A 66 11.55 2.15 -13.84
N LEU A 67 10.59 2.43 -14.72
CA LEU A 67 10.58 1.92 -16.09
C LEU A 67 11.77 2.43 -16.91
N VAL A 68 12.14 3.71 -16.77
CA VAL A 68 13.36 4.26 -17.38
C VAL A 68 14.58 3.51 -16.89
N TRP A 69 14.72 3.29 -15.58
CA TRP A 69 15.85 2.57 -15.02
C TRP A 69 15.88 1.10 -15.47
N GLY A 70 14.72 0.44 -15.55
CA GLY A 70 14.61 -0.91 -16.11
C GLY A 70 15.14 -0.97 -17.56
N LYS A 71 14.73 -0.02 -18.40
CA LYS A 71 15.21 0.11 -19.78
C LYS A 71 16.72 0.37 -19.84
N LEU A 72 17.22 1.31 -19.04
CA LEU A 72 18.66 1.61 -18.99
C LEU A 72 19.48 0.41 -18.52
N THR A 73 18.96 -0.41 -17.61
CA THR A 73 19.62 -1.64 -17.16
C THR A 73 19.79 -2.65 -18.29
N VAL A 74 18.73 -2.88 -19.08
CA VAL A 74 18.80 -3.79 -20.24
C VAL A 74 19.84 -3.31 -21.28
N HIS A 75 20.03 -1.98 -21.38
CA HIS A 75 21.04 -1.38 -22.26
C HIS A 75 22.41 -1.17 -21.58
N LEU A 76 22.66 -1.76 -20.40
CA LEU A 76 23.91 -1.66 -19.63
C LEU A 76 24.36 -0.21 -19.36
N SER A 77 23.42 0.71 -19.23
CA SER A 77 23.67 2.16 -19.07
C SER A 77 22.92 2.75 -17.88
N LEU A 78 22.64 1.93 -16.85
CA LEU A 78 21.89 2.32 -15.67
C LEU A 78 22.50 3.56 -15.01
N ASP A 79 21.62 4.53 -14.75
CA ASP A 79 21.92 5.78 -14.04
C ASP A 79 20.75 6.08 -13.12
N THR A 80 20.95 5.89 -11.81
CA THR A 80 19.92 6.10 -10.79
C THR A 80 19.96 7.51 -10.19
N ASN A 81 20.69 8.45 -10.79
CA ASN A 81 20.65 9.86 -10.44
C ASN A 81 19.31 10.49 -10.86
N GLY A 82 18.88 11.50 -10.11
CA GLY A 82 17.62 12.20 -10.33
C GLY A 82 16.42 11.50 -9.68
N ALA A 83 15.26 12.11 -9.84
CA ALA A 83 13.99 11.52 -9.42
C ALA A 83 13.67 10.32 -10.34
N PRO A 84 12.97 9.31 -9.86
CA PRO A 84 12.21 9.18 -8.64
C PRO A 84 13.04 8.73 -7.43
N SER A 85 12.35 8.50 -6.29
CA SER A 85 12.95 7.84 -5.14
C SER A 85 13.39 6.41 -5.49
N TRP A 86 14.65 6.08 -5.19
CA TRP A 86 15.15 4.73 -5.37
C TRP A 86 14.37 3.73 -4.53
N LYS A 87 13.82 2.70 -5.16
CA LYS A 87 13.10 1.59 -4.53
C LYS A 87 13.46 0.29 -5.26
N PRO A 88 14.20 -0.63 -4.61
CA PRO A 88 14.67 -1.85 -5.26
C PRO A 88 13.57 -2.74 -5.82
N PHE A 89 12.48 -2.98 -5.09
CA PHE A 89 11.44 -3.92 -5.53
C PHE A 89 10.74 -3.49 -6.83
N PRO A 90 10.22 -2.24 -6.96
CA PRO A 90 9.69 -1.77 -8.23
C PRO A 90 10.69 -1.84 -9.38
N PHE A 91 11.94 -1.45 -9.12
CA PHE A 91 13.00 -1.51 -10.12
C PHE A 91 13.21 -2.95 -10.62
N LEU A 92 13.33 -3.94 -9.73
CA LEU A 92 13.52 -5.35 -10.11
C LEU A 92 12.39 -5.87 -11.02
N LEU A 93 11.16 -5.42 -10.83
CA LEU A 93 10.04 -5.79 -11.71
C LEU A 93 10.14 -5.12 -13.07
N THR A 94 10.63 -3.87 -13.13
CA THR A 94 10.69 -3.12 -14.39
C THR A 94 11.81 -3.59 -15.32
N VAL A 95 12.87 -4.24 -14.81
CA VAL A 95 13.96 -4.79 -15.64
C VAL A 95 13.43 -5.84 -16.63
N PRO A 96 12.76 -6.94 -16.22
CA PRO A 96 12.20 -7.89 -17.18
C PRO A 96 11.09 -7.27 -18.06
N TYR A 97 10.32 -6.29 -17.54
CA TYR A 97 9.30 -5.62 -18.35
C TYR A 97 9.92 -4.80 -19.49
N ALA A 98 11.12 -4.26 -19.31
CA ALA A 98 11.81 -3.50 -20.34
C ALA A 98 12.11 -4.33 -21.60
N LEU A 99 12.19 -5.67 -21.50
CA LEU A 99 12.40 -6.57 -22.63
C LEU A 99 11.24 -6.58 -23.64
N VAL A 100 10.04 -6.17 -23.23
CA VAL A 100 8.86 -6.09 -24.10
C VAL A 100 8.56 -4.67 -24.58
N GLY A 101 9.53 -3.76 -24.48
CA GLY A 101 9.48 -2.42 -25.05
C GLY A 101 8.33 -1.56 -24.50
N HIS A 102 7.48 -1.04 -25.38
CA HIS A 102 6.39 -0.13 -24.98
C HIS A 102 5.29 -0.81 -24.13
N TYR A 103 5.17 -2.13 -24.16
CA TYR A 103 4.23 -2.87 -23.31
C TYR A 103 4.67 -2.90 -21.84
N ALA A 104 5.93 -2.56 -21.52
CA ALA A 104 6.42 -2.48 -20.14
C ALA A 104 5.56 -1.56 -19.25
N LEU A 105 5.07 -0.46 -19.80
CA LEU A 105 4.17 0.46 -19.09
C LEU A 105 2.86 -0.22 -18.68
N TRP A 106 2.25 -0.96 -19.60
CA TRP A 106 1.01 -1.70 -19.34
C TRP A 106 1.22 -2.83 -18.33
N LEU A 107 2.31 -3.59 -18.46
CA LEU A 107 2.67 -4.64 -17.51
C LEU A 107 2.85 -4.08 -16.10
N TRP A 108 3.53 -2.94 -15.98
CA TRP A 108 3.67 -2.27 -14.69
C TRP A 108 2.31 -1.85 -14.13
N MET A 109 1.49 -1.15 -14.90
CA MET A 109 0.17 -0.68 -14.45
C MET A 109 -0.70 -1.84 -13.97
N VAL A 110 -0.85 -2.88 -14.78
CA VAL A 110 -1.68 -4.05 -14.45
C VAL A 110 -1.15 -4.76 -13.20
N THR A 111 0.17 -4.94 -13.09
CA THR A 111 0.78 -5.59 -11.92
C THR A 111 0.59 -4.75 -10.66
N ALA A 112 0.90 -3.44 -10.72
CA ALA A 112 0.80 -2.56 -9.57
C ALA A 112 -0.64 -2.45 -9.05
N VAL A 113 -1.61 -2.28 -9.95
CA VAL A 113 -3.04 -2.22 -9.61
C VAL A 113 -3.53 -3.56 -9.04
N ALA A 114 -3.16 -4.70 -9.66
CA ALA A 114 -3.56 -6.02 -9.19
C ALA A 114 -3.03 -6.33 -7.79
N VAL A 115 -1.75 -6.07 -7.56
CA VAL A 115 -1.13 -6.25 -6.24
C VAL A 115 -1.80 -5.33 -5.22
N SER A 116 -2.06 -4.06 -5.56
CA SER A 116 -2.68 -3.09 -4.67
C SER A 116 -4.13 -3.47 -4.29
N LEU A 117 -4.90 -4.01 -5.22
CA LEU A 117 -6.27 -4.50 -4.97
C LEU A 117 -6.30 -5.75 -4.08
N ALA A 118 -5.21 -6.51 -4.01
CA ALA A 118 -5.12 -7.64 -3.10
C ALA A 118 -5.02 -7.21 -1.62
N GLY A 119 -4.59 -5.98 -1.32
CA GLY A 119 -4.50 -5.46 0.05
C GLY A 119 -5.82 -5.51 0.82
N PRO A 120 -6.92 -4.93 0.31
CA PRO A 120 -8.25 -5.06 0.89
C PRO A 120 -8.72 -6.51 1.08
N ILE A 121 -8.33 -7.43 0.17
CA ILE A 121 -8.65 -8.86 0.29
C ILE A 121 -7.91 -9.50 1.47
N PHE A 122 -6.62 -9.18 1.67
CA PHE A 122 -5.89 -9.68 2.82
C PHE A 122 -6.39 -9.07 4.13
N ALA A 123 -6.77 -7.79 4.15
CA ALA A 123 -7.44 -7.18 5.30
C ALA A 123 -8.75 -7.91 5.65
N TRP A 124 -9.57 -8.19 4.63
CA TRP A 124 -10.78 -9.00 4.75
C TRP A 124 -10.49 -10.37 5.37
N ARG A 125 -9.47 -11.08 4.88
CA ARG A 125 -9.09 -12.41 5.35
C ARG A 125 -8.63 -12.41 6.81
N ILE A 126 -7.76 -11.45 7.19
CA ILE A 126 -7.26 -11.33 8.56
C ILE A 126 -8.43 -11.08 9.54
N ALA A 127 -9.30 -10.11 9.25
CA ALA A 127 -10.45 -9.82 10.08
C ALA A 127 -11.42 -11.00 10.16
N PHE A 128 -11.66 -11.69 9.04
CA PHE A 128 -12.48 -12.90 8.98
C PHE A 128 -11.94 -14.00 9.91
N TRP A 129 -10.64 -14.32 9.83
CA TRP A 129 -10.02 -15.37 10.64
C TRP A 129 -9.98 -15.01 12.12
N LEU A 130 -9.65 -13.76 12.46
CA LEU A 130 -9.55 -13.31 13.84
C LEU A 130 -10.92 -13.09 14.51
N THR A 131 -11.98 -12.88 13.76
CA THR A 131 -13.36 -12.89 14.29
C THR A 131 -13.76 -14.31 14.70
N ALA A 132 -13.40 -15.31 13.88
CA ALA A 132 -13.61 -16.74 14.07
C ALA A 132 -15.01 -17.06 14.63
N ALA A 133 -16.04 -16.65 13.89
CA ALA A 133 -17.41 -16.96 14.23
C ALA A 133 -17.70 -18.46 14.08
N PRO A 134 -18.54 -19.04 14.96
CA PRO A 134 -18.97 -20.43 14.80
C PRO A 134 -19.74 -20.62 13.48
N PRO A 135 -19.79 -21.84 12.91
CA PRO A 135 -20.40 -22.10 11.60
C PRO A 135 -21.80 -21.50 11.43
N ALA A 136 -22.65 -21.60 12.45
CA ALA A 136 -24.01 -21.06 12.44
C ALA A 136 -24.08 -19.52 12.40
N ARG A 137 -22.99 -18.80 12.74
CA ARG A 137 -22.91 -17.34 12.77
C ARG A 137 -21.77 -16.80 11.88
N ARG A 138 -21.37 -17.55 10.86
CA ARG A 138 -20.24 -17.23 9.99
C ARG A 138 -20.38 -15.88 9.27
N TYR A 139 -21.61 -15.39 9.12
CA TYR A 139 -21.92 -14.06 8.61
C TYR A 139 -21.23 -12.93 9.39
N ALA A 140 -20.95 -13.13 10.70
CA ALA A 140 -20.21 -12.13 11.48
C ALA A 140 -18.76 -12.00 11.01
N SER A 141 -18.10 -13.12 10.65
CA SER A 141 -16.76 -13.08 10.06
C SER A 141 -16.76 -12.46 8.66
N TYR A 142 -17.78 -12.71 7.84
CA TYR A 142 -17.92 -12.04 6.54
C TYR A 142 -18.12 -10.54 6.70
N ALA A 143 -18.96 -10.10 7.63
CA ALA A 143 -19.19 -8.67 7.93
C ALA A 143 -17.89 -7.99 8.43
N ALA A 144 -17.15 -8.66 9.33
CA ALA A 144 -15.85 -8.19 9.80
C ALA A 144 -14.86 -7.99 8.64
N GLY A 145 -14.76 -8.98 7.77
CA GLY A 145 -13.90 -8.92 6.59
C GLY A 145 -14.31 -7.81 5.63
N ALA A 146 -15.60 -7.73 5.28
CA ALA A 146 -16.11 -6.70 4.38
C ALA A 146 -15.83 -5.29 4.90
N PHE A 147 -16.04 -5.07 6.21
CA PHE A 147 -15.73 -3.78 6.85
C PHE A 147 -14.23 -3.48 6.79
N ALA A 148 -13.36 -4.46 7.12
CA ALA A 148 -11.91 -4.28 7.08
C ALA A 148 -11.41 -3.95 5.67
N GLY A 149 -11.87 -4.67 4.65
CA GLY A 149 -11.54 -4.39 3.25
C GLY A 149 -11.99 -3.00 2.79
N ALA A 150 -13.22 -2.61 3.15
CA ALA A 150 -13.75 -1.28 2.87
C ALA A 150 -12.97 -0.18 3.60
N ALA A 151 -12.58 -0.40 4.86
CA ALA A 151 -11.78 0.54 5.64
C ALA A 151 -10.38 0.75 5.03
N VAL A 152 -9.76 -0.28 4.44
CA VAL A 152 -8.49 -0.13 3.72
C VAL A 152 -8.65 0.69 2.45
N LEU A 153 -9.70 0.44 1.65
CA LEU A 153 -10.01 1.27 0.48
C LEU A 153 -10.32 2.72 0.87
N GLY A 154 -10.94 2.92 2.03
CA GLY A 154 -11.31 4.24 2.56
C GLY A 154 -10.17 4.99 3.26
N ILE A 155 -8.93 4.49 3.27
CA ILE A 155 -7.77 5.22 3.80
C ILE A 155 -7.57 6.47 2.93
N SER A 156 -7.89 7.63 3.48
CA SER A 156 -7.76 8.89 2.77
C SER A 156 -7.46 10.01 3.77
N PRO A 157 -6.42 10.81 3.54
CA PRO A 157 -6.20 12.00 4.34
C PRO A 157 -7.34 13.01 4.08
N VAL A 158 -7.46 13.98 4.99
CA VAL A 158 -8.41 15.08 4.78
C VAL A 158 -8.11 15.76 3.44
N PRO A 159 -9.15 16.12 2.65
CA PRO A 159 -8.97 16.81 1.36
C PRO A 159 -8.02 18.01 1.46
N GLY A 160 -7.08 18.12 0.51
CA GLY A 160 -6.05 19.15 0.50
C GLY A 160 -4.76 18.83 1.28
N VAL A 161 -4.70 17.74 2.03
CA VAL A 161 -3.50 17.35 2.82
C VAL A 161 -2.68 16.25 2.15
N GLY A 162 -3.26 15.54 1.19
CA GLY A 162 -2.60 14.45 0.46
C GLY A 162 -3.62 13.54 -0.23
N ASN A 163 -3.12 12.55 -0.94
CA ASN A 163 -3.92 11.63 -1.73
C ASN A 163 -4.22 10.34 -0.95
N GLY A 164 -5.39 9.75 -1.20
CA GLY A 164 -5.87 8.53 -0.55
C GLY A 164 -5.29 7.24 -1.15
N TYR A 165 -5.64 6.11 -0.56
CA TYR A 165 -5.19 4.78 -1.00
C TYR A 165 -5.59 4.48 -2.44
N THR A 166 -6.79 4.84 -2.86
CA THR A 166 -7.32 4.67 -4.22
C THR A 166 -6.56 5.48 -5.26
N HIS A 167 -6.14 6.73 -4.93
CA HIS A 167 -5.24 7.51 -5.78
C HIS A 167 -3.96 6.74 -6.11
N PHE A 168 -3.33 6.12 -5.09
CA PHE A 168 -2.09 5.37 -5.28
C PHE A 168 -2.31 4.06 -6.06
N ILE A 169 -3.51 3.48 -6.04
CA ILE A 169 -3.91 2.39 -6.93
C ILE A 169 -3.94 2.89 -8.38
N PHE A 170 -4.70 3.97 -8.66
CA PHE A 170 -4.92 4.46 -10.03
C PHE A 170 -3.69 5.11 -10.65
N SER A 171 -2.80 5.67 -9.82
CA SER A 171 -1.49 6.16 -10.26
C SER A 171 -0.40 5.09 -10.25
N ALA A 172 -0.77 3.81 -10.03
CA ALA A 172 0.10 2.62 -10.06
C ALA A 172 1.39 2.79 -9.23
N GLN A 173 1.26 3.37 -8.03
CA GLN A 173 2.38 3.58 -7.10
C GLN A 173 2.67 2.34 -6.28
N SER A 174 3.90 2.25 -5.75
CA SER A 174 4.34 1.11 -4.96
C SER A 174 3.88 1.12 -3.50
N ASP A 175 3.36 2.24 -3.00
CA ASP A 175 2.96 2.39 -1.59
C ASP A 175 1.82 1.44 -1.22
N THR A 176 0.80 1.32 -2.07
CA THR A 176 -0.32 0.36 -1.89
C THR A 176 0.12 -1.10 -2.07
N MET A 177 1.14 -1.36 -2.90
CA MET A 177 1.74 -2.69 -3.01
C MET A 177 2.41 -3.11 -1.69
N MET A 178 3.07 -2.18 -1.00
CA MET A 178 3.68 -2.44 0.30
C MET A 178 2.64 -2.81 1.35
N VAL A 179 1.54 -2.06 1.46
CA VAL A 179 0.41 -2.41 2.34
C VAL A 179 -0.06 -3.85 2.08
N THR A 180 -0.19 -4.19 0.81
CA THR A 180 -0.59 -5.56 0.40
C THR A 180 0.40 -6.61 0.90
N MET A 181 1.71 -6.38 0.71
CA MET A 181 2.73 -7.33 1.14
C MET A 181 2.76 -7.49 2.66
N CYS A 182 2.60 -6.40 3.42
CA CYS A 182 2.51 -6.44 4.88
C CYS A 182 1.29 -7.24 5.35
N LEU A 183 0.10 -6.95 4.81
CA LEU A 183 -1.12 -7.68 5.16
C LEU A 183 -1.05 -9.15 4.71
N ALA A 184 -0.51 -9.43 3.52
CA ALA A 184 -0.30 -10.79 3.03
C ALA A 184 0.68 -11.57 3.91
N ALA A 185 1.74 -10.93 4.41
CA ALA A 185 2.69 -11.55 5.33
C ALA A 185 2.00 -11.94 6.65
N ILE A 186 1.16 -11.06 7.20
CA ILE A 186 0.35 -11.33 8.38
C ILE A 186 -0.62 -12.51 8.12
N ASP A 187 -1.38 -12.46 7.02
CA ASP A 187 -2.31 -13.55 6.64
C ASP A 187 -1.58 -14.89 6.45
N CYS A 188 -0.44 -14.88 5.76
CA CYS A 188 0.38 -16.08 5.56
C CYS A 188 0.90 -16.65 6.89
N HIS A 189 1.30 -15.78 7.82
CA HIS A 189 1.72 -16.22 9.14
C HIS A 189 0.55 -16.85 9.90
N LEU A 190 -0.63 -16.23 9.93
CA LEU A 190 -1.85 -16.76 10.55
C LEU A 190 -2.27 -18.10 9.95
N CYS A 191 -2.01 -18.31 8.66
CA CYS A 191 -2.26 -19.58 7.96
C CYS A 191 -1.12 -20.60 8.07
N GLY A 192 -0.11 -20.39 8.93
CA GLY A 192 1.04 -21.29 9.11
C GLY A 192 2.06 -21.28 7.96
N ARG A 193 1.90 -20.41 6.95
CA ARG A 193 2.81 -20.30 5.80
C ARG A 193 4.00 -19.37 6.10
N ARG A 194 4.74 -19.68 7.15
CA ARG A 194 5.80 -18.83 7.72
C ARG A 194 6.91 -18.50 6.71
N ARG A 195 7.28 -19.44 5.82
CA ARG A 195 8.29 -19.21 4.76
C ARG A 195 7.85 -18.13 3.77
N LEU A 196 6.59 -18.20 3.33
CA LEU A 196 6.04 -17.19 2.41
C LEU A 196 5.90 -15.84 3.09
N ALA A 197 5.47 -15.80 4.35
CA ALA A 197 5.41 -14.57 5.14
C ALA A 197 6.78 -13.89 5.25
N PHE A 198 7.86 -14.65 5.43
CA PHE A 198 9.23 -14.10 5.44
C PHE A 198 9.59 -13.41 4.11
N TRP A 199 9.36 -14.07 2.98
CA TRP A 199 9.67 -13.48 1.68
C TRP A 199 8.81 -12.26 1.36
N LEU A 200 7.55 -12.24 1.81
CA LEU A 200 6.70 -11.05 1.69
C LEU A 200 7.26 -9.87 2.50
N TRP A 201 7.79 -10.12 3.71
CA TRP A 201 8.50 -9.09 4.48
C TRP A 201 9.80 -8.63 3.79
N VAL A 202 10.57 -9.54 3.17
CA VAL A 202 11.75 -9.19 2.37
C VAL A 202 11.35 -8.25 1.25
N PHE A 203 10.31 -8.58 0.47
CA PHE A 203 9.86 -7.74 -0.64
C PHE A 203 9.26 -6.40 -0.16
N ALA A 204 8.47 -6.38 0.92
CA ALA A 204 7.98 -5.15 1.51
C ALA A 204 9.15 -4.22 1.92
N SER A 205 10.18 -4.77 2.54
CA SER A 205 11.39 -4.04 2.93
C SER A 205 12.22 -3.52 1.75
N LEU A 206 12.07 -4.11 0.57
CA LEU A 206 12.64 -3.61 -0.70
C LEU A 206 11.78 -2.54 -1.37
N VAL A 207 10.53 -2.35 -0.94
CA VAL A 207 9.71 -1.20 -1.33
C VAL A 207 10.06 0.02 -0.51
N ARG A 208 10.25 -0.16 0.83
CA ARG A 208 10.53 0.95 1.74
C ARG A 208 11.28 0.49 3.00
N PRO A 209 12.23 1.31 3.51
CA PRO A 209 13.06 0.94 4.65
C PRO A 209 12.29 0.82 5.97
N GLU A 210 11.10 1.42 6.09
CA GLU A 210 10.24 1.28 7.28
C GLU A 210 9.84 -0.17 7.55
N GLY A 211 9.91 -1.04 6.55
CA GLY A 211 9.73 -2.49 6.69
C GLY A 211 10.89 -3.22 7.38
N TRP A 212 12.10 -2.62 7.46
CA TRP A 212 13.29 -3.31 7.98
C TRP A 212 13.17 -3.77 9.43
N PRO A 213 12.66 -2.97 10.37
CA PRO A 213 12.48 -3.44 11.75
C PRO A 213 11.57 -4.67 11.85
N PHE A 214 10.50 -4.71 11.05
CA PHE A 214 9.55 -5.84 11.03
C PHE A 214 10.17 -7.08 10.39
N LEU A 215 10.93 -6.92 9.30
CA LEU A 215 11.72 -8.00 8.71
C LEU A 215 12.74 -8.54 9.72
N GLY A 216 13.46 -7.67 10.44
CA GLY A 216 14.43 -8.05 11.45
C GLY A 216 13.80 -8.83 12.60
N LEU A 217 12.70 -8.33 13.16
CA LEU A 217 11.96 -9.02 14.22
C LEU A 217 11.43 -10.39 13.74
N TYR A 218 10.90 -10.45 12.52
CA TYR A 218 10.40 -11.69 11.95
C TYR A 218 11.52 -12.68 11.62
N ALA A 219 12.68 -12.19 11.18
CA ALA A 219 13.87 -13.00 10.96
C ALA A 219 14.40 -13.63 12.26
N VAL A 220 14.47 -12.86 13.36
CA VAL A 220 14.84 -13.36 14.70
C VAL A 220 13.87 -14.42 15.18
N TYR A 221 12.56 -14.20 14.99
CA TYR A 221 11.54 -15.19 15.31
C TYR A 221 11.76 -16.49 14.53
N LEU A 222 11.88 -16.41 13.19
CA LEU A 222 12.06 -17.60 12.35
C LEU A 222 13.39 -18.31 12.54
N TRP A 223 14.45 -17.58 12.88
CA TRP A 223 15.78 -18.16 13.15
C TRP A 223 15.73 -19.19 14.28
N ARG A 224 14.85 -18.94 15.27
CA ARG A 224 14.61 -19.85 16.40
C ARG A 224 13.63 -20.95 16.05
N GLU A 225 12.50 -20.60 15.40
CA GLU A 225 11.38 -21.48 15.14
C GLU A 225 11.60 -22.45 13.96
N LEU A 226 12.39 -22.05 12.95
CA LEU A 226 12.59 -22.82 11.73
C LEU A 226 14.07 -22.88 11.34
N PRO A 227 14.88 -23.74 11.97
CA PRO A 227 16.33 -23.84 11.69
C PRO A 227 16.65 -24.10 10.21
N SER A 228 15.77 -24.81 9.48
CA SER A 228 15.92 -25.04 8.04
C SER A 228 15.85 -23.79 7.18
N MET A 229 15.35 -22.67 7.73
CA MET A 229 15.26 -21.37 7.04
C MET A 229 16.47 -20.48 7.24
N ARG A 230 17.43 -20.80 8.11
CA ARG A 230 18.55 -19.90 8.48
C ARG A 230 19.34 -19.39 7.28
N LYS A 231 19.64 -20.26 6.29
CA LYS A 231 20.31 -19.85 5.04
C LYS A 231 19.49 -18.83 4.25
N TRP A 232 18.19 -19.05 4.14
CA TRP A 232 17.27 -18.16 3.44
C TRP A 232 17.04 -16.85 4.19
N ILE A 233 17.05 -16.89 5.53
CA ILE A 233 17.00 -15.68 6.37
C ILE A 233 18.26 -14.85 6.16
N ALA A 234 19.43 -15.45 6.22
CA ALA A 234 20.68 -14.75 5.95
C ALA A 234 20.70 -14.14 4.54
N ALA A 235 20.28 -14.90 3.52
CA ALA A 235 20.18 -14.41 2.15
C ALA A 235 19.19 -13.23 2.01
N GLY A 236 18.00 -13.33 2.61
CA GLY A 236 17.00 -12.27 2.56
C GLY A 236 17.44 -10.99 3.29
N LEU A 237 18.16 -11.12 4.39
CA LEU A 237 18.76 -9.97 5.10
C LEU A 237 19.92 -9.35 4.32
N ALA A 238 20.79 -10.16 3.72
CA ALA A 238 21.91 -9.66 2.88
C ALA A 238 21.41 -8.97 1.60
N LEU A 239 20.26 -9.40 1.07
CA LEU A 239 19.65 -8.80 -0.12
C LEU A 239 19.25 -7.33 0.12
N GLN A 240 18.91 -6.94 1.37
CA GLN A 240 18.52 -5.56 1.67
C GLN A 240 19.66 -4.57 1.37
N PRO A 241 20.83 -4.63 2.03
CA PRO A 241 21.90 -3.67 1.76
C PRO A 241 22.42 -3.80 0.34
N LEU A 242 22.47 -5.01 -0.23
CA LEU A 242 22.94 -5.22 -1.59
C LEU A 242 22.10 -4.43 -2.61
N LEU A 243 20.78 -4.48 -2.51
CA LEU A 243 19.91 -3.83 -3.48
C LEU A 243 19.67 -2.35 -3.15
N TRP A 244 19.60 -1.98 -1.86
CA TRP A 244 19.38 -0.58 -1.47
C TRP A 244 20.59 0.30 -1.70
N PHE A 245 21.80 -0.23 -1.51
CA PHE A 245 23.05 0.53 -1.54
C PHE A 245 24.00 0.07 -2.65
N GLY A 246 24.09 -1.24 -2.91
CA GLY A 246 25.02 -1.79 -3.90
C GLY A 246 24.70 -1.33 -5.33
N ILE A 247 23.43 -1.32 -5.73
CA ILE A 247 23.04 -0.82 -7.07
C ILE A 247 23.32 0.68 -7.22
N PRO A 248 22.88 1.57 -6.29
CA PRO A 248 23.25 2.99 -6.36
C PRO A 248 24.77 3.25 -6.30
N ALA A 249 25.53 2.46 -5.56
CA ALA A 249 26.99 2.63 -5.47
C ALA A 249 27.69 2.55 -6.84
N VAL A 250 27.13 1.77 -7.78
CA VAL A 250 27.70 1.63 -9.14
C VAL A 250 26.95 2.43 -10.20
N SER A 251 25.79 3.02 -9.86
CA SER A 251 24.91 3.69 -10.85
C SER A 251 24.51 5.12 -10.48
N ALA A 252 24.91 5.62 -9.31
CA ALA A 252 24.60 6.97 -8.85
C ALA A 252 25.84 7.69 -8.34
N LYS A 253 25.74 9.01 -8.16
CA LYS A 253 26.77 9.83 -7.50
C LYS A 253 26.93 9.54 -6.02
N SER A 254 25.91 8.97 -5.38
CA SER A 254 25.88 8.61 -3.98
C SER A 254 25.30 7.21 -3.81
N TRP A 255 25.97 6.36 -3.06
CA TRP A 255 25.47 5.05 -2.67
C TRP A 255 24.19 5.15 -1.80
N PHE A 256 24.00 6.30 -1.14
CA PHE A 256 22.83 6.60 -0.29
C PHE A 256 21.82 7.53 -0.98
N VAL A 257 21.66 7.42 -2.30
CA VAL A 257 20.80 8.30 -3.11
C VAL A 257 19.37 8.41 -2.58
N ALA A 258 18.80 7.32 -2.08
CA ALA A 258 17.44 7.31 -1.52
C ALA A 258 17.32 8.22 -0.29
N GLY A 259 18.28 8.13 0.64
CA GLY A 259 18.33 8.96 1.85
C GLY A 259 18.59 10.43 1.52
N VAL A 260 19.53 10.71 0.62
CA VAL A 260 19.82 12.08 0.16
C VAL A 260 18.57 12.73 -0.42
N ASN A 261 17.83 12.01 -1.27
CA ASN A 261 16.58 12.52 -1.86
C ASN A 261 15.48 12.71 -0.81
N ALA A 262 15.41 11.85 0.21
CA ALA A 262 14.45 11.99 1.29
C ALA A 262 14.73 13.22 2.15
N LEU A 263 15.99 13.42 2.56
CA LEU A 263 16.42 14.57 3.37
C LEU A 263 16.22 15.92 2.66
N ASN A 264 16.35 15.96 1.33
CA ASN A 264 16.16 17.16 0.51
C ASN A 264 14.71 17.31 0.00
N SER A 265 13.75 16.59 0.57
CA SER A 265 12.36 16.64 0.12
C SER A 265 11.68 17.96 0.52
N PRO A 266 11.09 18.72 -0.43
CA PRO A 266 10.32 19.93 -0.10
C PRO A 266 9.02 19.64 0.66
N ARG A 267 8.67 18.37 0.85
CA ARG A 267 7.48 17.92 1.59
C ARG A 267 7.78 17.59 3.05
N ALA A 268 9.01 17.81 3.52
CA ALA A 268 9.40 17.59 4.90
C ALA A 268 8.53 18.41 5.86
N LEU A 269 8.27 17.87 7.04
CA LEU A 269 7.66 18.63 8.14
C LEU A 269 8.73 19.55 8.73
N HIS A 270 8.43 20.84 8.85
CA HIS A 270 9.35 21.81 9.45
C HIS A 270 8.98 22.15 10.89
N HIS A 271 7.73 21.92 11.30
CA HIS A 271 7.23 22.23 12.63
C HIS A 271 6.41 21.06 13.19
N SER A 272 6.39 20.94 14.51
CA SER A 272 5.57 19.93 15.22
C SER A 272 5.78 18.51 14.71
N LEU A 273 7.03 18.08 14.54
CA LEU A 273 7.41 16.83 13.87
C LEU A 273 6.64 15.61 14.40
N ILE A 274 6.64 15.41 15.72
CA ILE A 274 5.96 14.28 16.37
C ILE A 274 4.44 14.45 16.25
N VAL A 275 3.92 15.60 16.72
CA VAL A 275 2.47 15.87 16.74
C VAL A 275 1.91 15.88 15.31
N GLY A 276 2.64 16.49 14.36
CA GLY A 276 2.26 16.51 12.94
C GLY A 276 2.19 15.12 12.33
N THR A 277 3.12 14.22 12.66
CA THR A 277 3.10 12.83 12.20
C THR A 277 1.91 12.06 12.79
N ILE A 278 1.65 12.21 14.09
CA ILE A 278 0.48 11.60 14.75
C ILE A 278 -0.83 12.13 14.15
N GLN A 279 -0.93 13.44 13.90
CA GLN A 279 -2.11 14.03 13.27
C GLN A 279 -2.31 13.51 11.84
N ARG A 280 -1.24 13.38 11.05
CA ARG A 280 -1.29 12.78 9.71
C ARG A 280 -1.80 11.34 9.76
N PHE A 281 -1.33 10.56 10.73
CA PHE A 281 -1.79 9.20 10.94
C PHE A 281 -3.28 9.15 11.33
N HIS A 282 -3.67 9.94 12.34
CA HIS A 282 -5.06 9.99 12.81
C HIS A 282 -6.04 10.37 11.68
N ARG A 283 -5.64 11.26 10.78
CA ARG A 283 -6.49 11.73 9.67
C ARG A 283 -6.69 10.71 8.55
N LEU A 284 -5.95 9.60 8.52
CA LEU A 284 -6.08 8.56 7.49
C LEU A 284 -7.32 7.69 7.64
N GLN A 285 -7.92 7.66 8.83
CA GLN A 285 -9.14 6.91 9.11
C GLN A 285 -10.16 7.82 9.82
N SER A 286 -11.44 7.54 9.60
CA SER A 286 -12.50 8.27 10.29
C SER A 286 -12.54 7.95 11.79
N ALA A 287 -13.02 8.90 12.60
CA ALA A 287 -13.12 8.75 14.06
C ALA A 287 -13.88 7.48 14.50
N PRO A 288 -14.99 7.05 13.84
CA PRO A 288 -15.65 5.79 14.20
C PRO A 288 -14.78 4.56 13.97
N VAL A 289 -13.93 4.54 12.94
CA VAL A 289 -12.98 3.43 12.68
C VAL A 289 -11.92 3.38 13.78
N TRP A 290 -11.38 4.53 14.18
CA TRP A 290 -10.46 4.64 15.31
C TRP A 290 -11.08 4.15 16.62
N LEU A 291 -12.31 4.59 16.90
CA LEU A 291 -13.03 4.18 18.10
C LEU A 291 -13.27 2.67 18.14
N ALA A 292 -13.70 2.08 17.04
CA ALA A 292 -13.92 0.64 16.91
C ALA A 292 -12.62 -0.15 17.14
N ALA A 293 -11.50 0.29 16.54
CA ALA A 293 -10.18 -0.32 16.74
C ALA A 293 -9.69 -0.18 18.19
N ALA A 294 -9.88 0.99 18.81
CA ALA A 294 -9.51 1.23 20.20
C ALA A 294 -10.32 0.35 21.16
N ILE A 295 -11.64 0.23 20.96
CA ILE A 295 -12.51 -0.60 21.80
C ILE A 295 -12.09 -2.07 21.73
N VAL A 296 -11.90 -2.64 20.53
CA VAL A 296 -11.53 -4.06 20.43
C VAL A 296 -10.15 -4.32 21.04
N THR A 297 -9.22 -3.38 20.91
CA THR A 297 -7.90 -3.45 21.53
C THR A 297 -7.98 -3.41 23.05
N ALA A 298 -8.76 -2.47 23.60
CA ALA A 298 -9.00 -2.35 25.03
C ALA A 298 -9.69 -3.62 25.59
N LEU A 299 -10.73 -4.12 24.92
CA LEU A 299 -11.40 -5.37 25.31
C LEU A 299 -10.44 -6.57 25.31
N ALA A 300 -9.52 -6.64 24.33
CA ALA A 300 -8.49 -7.68 24.32
C ALA A 300 -7.51 -7.52 25.49
N PHE A 301 -7.09 -6.29 25.79
CA PHE A 301 -6.16 -6.01 26.88
C PHE A 301 -6.75 -6.34 28.26
N PHE A 302 -7.99 -5.93 28.52
CA PHE A 302 -8.69 -6.14 29.79
C PHE A 302 -9.43 -7.48 29.89
N SER A 303 -9.24 -8.38 28.93
CA SER A 303 -9.90 -9.71 28.96
C SER A 303 -9.39 -10.64 30.07
N VAL A 304 -8.27 -10.30 30.72
CA VAL A 304 -7.65 -11.04 31.82
C VAL A 304 -7.94 -10.32 33.14
N PRO A 305 -8.22 -11.06 34.25
CA PRO A 305 -8.50 -10.46 35.54
C PRO A 305 -7.40 -9.50 36.02
N PRO A 306 -7.77 -8.39 36.70
CA PRO A 306 -6.82 -7.33 37.11
C PRO A 306 -5.62 -7.81 37.94
N GLY A 307 -5.78 -8.85 38.75
CA GLY A 307 -4.69 -9.41 39.58
C GLY A 307 -3.52 -9.97 38.76
N ARG A 308 -3.75 -10.41 37.50
CA ARG A 308 -2.70 -10.89 36.60
C ARG A 308 -2.01 -9.77 35.81
N LEU A 309 -2.58 -8.59 35.76
CA LEU A 309 -1.97 -7.44 35.07
C LEU A 309 -0.62 -7.02 35.68
N ARG A 310 -0.41 -7.31 36.99
CA ARG A 310 0.85 -7.00 37.70
C ARG A 310 2.01 -7.92 37.31
N ARG A 311 1.75 -9.04 36.59
CA ARG A 311 2.76 -10.00 36.15
C ARG A 311 2.66 -10.20 34.63
N PRO A 312 3.47 -9.50 33.82
CA PRO A 312 3.32 -9.49 32.38
C PRO A 312 3.29 -10.87 31.71
N ARG A 313 4.07 -11.83 32.23
CA ARG A 313 4.09 -13.21 31.71
C ARG A 313 2.78 -13.96 31.97
N GLU A 314 2.21 -13.83 33.19
CA GLU A 314 0.95 -14.48 33.55
C GLU A 314 -0.23 -13.82 32.81
N TRP A 315 -0.19 -12.50 32.65
CA TRP A 315 -1.16 -11.77 31.86
C TRP A 315 -1.16 -12.25 30.40
N TRP A 316 0.02 -12.29 29.75
CA TRP A 316 0.15 -12.76 28.37
C TRP A 316 -0.30 -14.23 28.21
N ALA A 317 0.06 -15.11 29.14
CA ALA A 317 -0.36 -16.52 29.15
C ALA A 317 -1.88 -16.65 29.33
N GLY A 318 -2.52 -15.75 30.09
CA GLY A 318 -3.97 -15.74 30.30
C GLY A 318 -4.79 -15.25 29.11
N LEU A 319 -4.16 -14.60 28.13
CA LEU A 319 -4.82 -14.15 26.90
C LEU A 319 -5.12 -15.32 25.96
N GLY A 320 -6.31 -15.34 25.40
CA GLY A 320 -6.64 -16.25 24.32
C GLY A 320 -5.89 -15.90 23.03
N TYR A 321 -5.79 -16.85 22.10
CA TYR A 321 -5.08 -16.70 20.82
C TYR A 321 -5.50 -15.42 20.07
N ARG A 322 -6.79 -15.12 19.98
CA ARG A 322 -7.32 -13.94 19.26
C ARG A 322 -6.95 -12.63 19.93
N GLN A 323 -7.06 -12.56 21.26
CA GLN A 323 -6.69 -11.38 22.04
C GLN A 323 -5.20 -11.07 21.85
N ARG A 324 -4.34 -12.08 21.86
CA ARG A 324 -2.90 -11.91 21.55
C ARG A 324 -2.70 -11.30 20.17
N TRP A 325 -3.41 -11.80 19.15
CA TRP A 325 -3.28 -11.26 17.79
C TRP A 325 -3.82 -9.85 17.64
N VAL A 326 -4.92 -9.50 18.28
CA VAL A 326 -5.43 -8.11 18.32
C VAL A 326 -4.37 -7.18 18.90
N LEU A 327 -3.73 -7.59 20.01
CA LEU A 327 -2.69 -6.80 20.66
C LEU A 327 -1.39 -6.75 19.84
N ILE A 328 -0.99 -7.83 19.18
CA ILE A 328 0.16 -7.86 18.26
C ILE A 328 -0.08 -6.91 17.09
N LEU A 329 -1.27 -6.91 16.49
CA LEU A 329 -1.61 -6.00 15.41
C LEU A 329 -1.59 -4.54 15.87
N ALA A 330 -2.19 -4.23 17.01
CA ALA A 330 -2.19 -2.88 17.59
C ALA A 330 -0.75 -2.42 17.92
N ALA A 331 0.06 -3.29 18.55
CA ALA A 331 1.46 -3.01 18.84
C ALA A 331 2.27 -2.82 17.56
N GLY A 332 2.03 -3.63 16.52
CA GLY A 332 2.66 -3.48 15.21
C GLY A 332 2.35 -2.12 14.57
N ALA A 333 1.09 -1.68 14.60
CA ALA A 333 0.70 -0.37 14.10
C ALA A 333 1.37 0.78 14.87
N LEU A 334 1.44 0.66 16.19
CA LEU A 334 2.15 1.63 17.05
C LEU A 334 3.65 1.65 16.76
N THR A 335 4.28 0.47 16.64
CA THR A 335 5.71 0.36 16.29
C THR A 335 6.00 1.03 14.95
N TRP A 336 5.12 0.85 13.95
CA TRP A 336 5.27 1.53 12.66
C TRP A 336 5.22 3.05 12.80
N LEU A 337 4.26 3.57 13.57
CA LEU A 337 4.18 5.00 13.84
C LEU A 337 5.45 5.52 14.53
N ILE A 338 6.01 4.77 15.48
CA ILE A 338 7.26 5.13 16.18
C ILE A 338 8.43 5.16 15.18
N VAL A 339 8.53 4.16 14.28
CA VAL A 339 9.55 4.13 13.24
C VAL A 339 9.43 5.35 12.31
N GLU A 340 8.21 5.69 11.89
CA GLU A 340 7.99 6.86 11.04
C GLU A 340 8.33 8.17 11.76
N ILE A 341 7.97 8.31 13.04
CA ILE A 341 8.38 9.46 13.85
C ILE A 341 9.92 9.56 13.91
N ALA A 342 10.62 8.44 14.08
CA ALA A 342 12.08 8.43 14.09
C ALA A 342 12.66 8.91 12.75
N PHE A 343 12.11 8.48 11.62
CA PHE A 343 12.50 8.97 10.30
C PHE A 343 12.23 10.48 10.15
N VAL A 344 11.07 10.95 10.61
CA VAL A 344 10.72 12.39 10.55
C VAL A 344 11.65 13.23 11.41
N LEU A 345 12.01 12.75 12.60
CA LEU A 345 12.99 13.41 13.47
C LEU A 345 14.39 13.46 12.82
N HIS A 346 14.71 12.51 11.94
CA HIS A 346 15.93 12.49 11.15
C HIS A 346 15.85 13.38 9.89
N GLY A 347 14.72 14.07 9.64
CA GLY A 347 14.54 14.98 8.52
C GLY A 347 13.84 14.39 7.30
N TRP A 348 13.29 13.19 7.39
CA TRP A 348 12.50 12.60 6.30
C TRP A 348 11.11 13.24 6.22
N PRO A 349 10.44 13.21 5.04
CA PRO A 349 9.26 14.04 4.80
C PRO A 349 8.01 13.67 5.60
N GLY A 350 7.90 12.45 6.17
CA GLY A 350 6.74 12.02 6.95
C GLY A 350 5.39 12.21 6.25
N VAL A 351 5.32 11.95 4.95
CA VAL A 351 4.09 12.15 4.17
C VAL A 351 3.02 11.10 4.53
N PRO A 352 1.71 11.43 4.44
CA PRO A 352 0.62 10.56 4.89
C PRO A 352 0.68 9.14 4.33
N ARG A 353 1.11 8.94 3.08
CA ARG A 353 1.22 7.62 2.45
C ARG A 353 2.19 6.66 3.16
N TYR A 354 3.11 7.17 3.99
CA TYR A 354 4.05 6.38 4.77
C TYR A 354 3.42 5.73 6.01
N LEU A 355 2.17 6.07 6.26
CA LEU A 355 1.35 5.59 7.37
C LEU A 355 0.14 4.75 6.89
N PHE A 356 0.11 4.34 5.61
CA PHE A 356 -0.98 3.50 5.09
C PHE A 356 -0.97 2.10 5.71
N GLU A 357 0.21 1.54 5.99
CA GLU A 357 0.36 0.22 6.59
C GLU A 357 -0.29 0.17 7.98
N PRO A 358 0.06 1.04 8.94
CA PRO A 358 -0.60 1.04 10.24
C PRO A 358 -2.07 1.46 10.15
N ALA A 359 -2.47 2.34 9.21
CA ALA A 359 -3.87 2.70 9.00
C ALA A 359 -4.70 1.51 8.47
N ALA A 360 -4.11 0.64 7.64
CA ALA A 360 -4.74 -0.59 7.19
C ALA A 360 -4.96 -1.58 8.35
N VAL A 361 -4.00 -1.69 9.26
CA VAL A 361 -4.13 -2.49 10.49
C VAL A 361 -5.25 -1.94 11.39
N VAL A 362 -5.38 -0.63 11.52
CA VAL A 362 -6.52 0.01 12.24
C VAL A 362 -7.85 -0.40 11.61
N GLY A 363 -7.94 -0.41 10.26
CA GLY A 363 -9.11 -0.89 9.53
C GLY A 363 -9.43 -2.37 9.82
N VAL A 364 -8.41 -3.23 9.88
CA VAL A 364 -8.56 -4.65 10.27
C VAL A 364 -9.10 -4.78 11.69
N LEU A 365 -8.55 -4.04 12.66
CA LEU A 365 -9.01 -4.05 14.05
C LEU A 365 -10.48 -3.59 14.16
N ALA A 366 -10.85 -2.54 13.43
CA ALA A 366 -12.23 -2.07 13.37
C ALA A 366 -13.17 -3.13 12.75
N GLY A 367 -12.72 -3.85 11.72
CA GLY A 367 -13.47 -4.98 11.17
C GLY A 367 -13.70 -6.09 12.19
N ILE A 368 -12.66 -6.45 12.97
CA ILE A 368 -12.79 -7.42 14.07
C ILE A 368 -13.82 -6.93 15.10
N PHE A 369 -13.82 -5.63 15.45
CA PHE A 369 -14.84 -5.06 16.34
C PHE A 369 -16.25 -5.29 15.79
N VAL A 370 -16.50 -4.99 14.52
CA VAL A 370 -17.81 -5.22 13.88
C VAL A 370 -18.26 -6.67 14.01
N GLY A 371 -17.38 -7.62 13.73
CA GLY A 371 -17.67 -9.05 13.88
C GLY A 371 -17.98 -9.43 15.33
N ARG A 372 -17.25 -8.86 16.29
CA ARG A 372 -17.46 -9.11 17.73
C ARG A 372 -18.77 -8.50 18.22
N VAL A 373 -19.15 -7.31 17.78
CA VAL A 373 -20.47 -6.73 18.09
C VAL A 373 -21.59 -7.67 17.68
N ILE A 374 -21.54 -8.23 16.47
CA ILE A 374 -22.55 -9.18 15.96
C ILE A 374 -22.62 -10.45 16.83
N LEU A 375 -21.49 -10.92 17.36
CA LEU A 375 -21.42 -12.16 18.15
C LEU A 375 -21.74 -11.94 19.62
N ASP A 376 -21.17 -10.89 20.24
CA ASP A 376 -21.12 -10.74 21.68
C ASP A 376 -22.29 -9.94 22.23
N VAL A 377 -22.76 -8.89 21.55
CA VAL A 377 -23.89 -8.08 22.03
C VAL A 377 -25.16 -8.90 22.23
N PRO A 378 -25.57 -9.77 21.27
CA PRO A 378 -26.70 -10.65 21.49
C PRO A 378 -26.50 -11.59 22.68
N ALA A 379 -25.29 -12.13 22.87
CA ALA A 379 -24.99 -13.03 23.97
C ALA A 379 -25.03 -12.31 25.33
N LEU A 380 -24.49 -11.09 25.40
CA LEU A 380 -24.52 -10.26 26.62
C LEU A 380 -25.97 -9.90 27.02
N ILE A 381 -26.77 -9.39 26.08
CA ILE A 381 -28.15 -9.01 26.33
C ILE A 381 -28.98 -10.26 26.71
N SER A 382 -28.76 -11.40 26.05
CA SER A 382 -29.48 -12.63 26.41
C SER A 382 -29.16 -13.09 27.84
N ARG A 383 -27.90 -13.05 28.26
CA ARG A 383 -27.49 -13.37 29.64
C ARG A 383 -28.15 -12.43 30.66
N TRP A 384 -28.21 -11.13 30.36
CA TRP A 384 -28.82 -10.14 31.25
C TRP A 384 -30.34 -10.30 31.39
N VAL A 385 -31.04 -10.58 30.27
CA VAL A 385 -32.50 -10.77 30.24
C VAL A 385 -32.91 -12.16 30.79
N SER A 386 -32.06 -13.17 30.69
CA SER A 386 -32.34 -14.53 31.19
C SER A 386 -32.14 -14.68 32.71
N GLN A 387 -31.82 -13.59 33.43
CA GLN A 387 -31.85 -13.59 34.90
C GLN A 387 -33.30 -13.82 35.40
N PRO A 388 -33.48 -14.54 36.53
CA PRO A 388 -34.82 -14.81 37.06
C PRO A 388 -35.68 -13.54 37.13
N GLY A 389 -36.88 -13.58 36.57
CA GLY A 389 -37.83 -12.45 36.55
C GLY A 389 -37.75 -11.46 35.40
N ARG A 390 -36.79 -11.60 34.43
CA ARG A 390 -36.60 -10.57 33.38
C ARG A 390 -37.03 -10.92 31.94
N GLY A 391 -37.55 -12.11 31.68
CA GLY A 391 -38.14 -12.43 30.38
C GLY A 391 -37.86 -13.85 29.84
N THR A 392 -38.46 -14.20 28.70
CA THR A 392 -38.30 -15.50 28.05
C THR A 392 -37.02 -15.52 27.19
N PRO A 393 -36.39 -16.70 26.99
CA PRO A 393 -35.16 -16.84 26.17
C PRO A 393 -35.31 -16.32 24.72
N ARG A 394 -36.52 -16.46 24.12
CA ARG A 394 -36.79 -15.97 22.76
C ARG A 394 -36.79 -14.44 22.69
N LEU A 395 -37.39 -13.76 23.67
CA LEU A 395 -37.34 -12.28 23.78
C LEU A 395 -35.93 -11.78 24.01
N ALA A 396 -35.14 -12.47 24.82
CA ALA A 396 -33.74 -12.16 25.07
C ALA A 396 -32.90 -12.22 23.79
N ALA A 397 -33.04 -13.28 23.01
CA ALA A 397 -32.32 -13.44 21.74
C ALA A 397 -32.70 -12.35 20.71
N ARG A 398 -33.98 -12.02 20.58
CA ARG A 398 -34.48 -10.97 19.68
C ARG A 398 -33.97 -9.59 20.09
N ARG A 399 -34.05 -9.22 21.38
CA ARG A 399 -33.52 -7.95 21.90
C ARG A 399 -32.00 -7.84 21.68
N GLY A 400 -31.25 -8.93 21.87
CA GLY A 400 -29.82 -8.97 21.62
C GLY A 400 -29.45 -8.71 20.17
N SER A 401 -30.19 -9.29 19.22
CA SER A 401 -29.99 -9.04 17.79
C SER A 401 -30.26 -7.58 17.42
N TRP A 402 -31.32 -6.98 17.95
CA TRP A 402 -31.61 -5.55 17.75
C TRP A 402 -30.53 -4.64 18.35
N GLY A 403 -29.98 -5.00 19.52
CA GLY A 403 -28.85 -4.26 20.12
C GLY A 403 -27.63 -4.26 19.22
N ALA A 404 -27.26 -5.39 18.62
CA ALA A 404 -26.16 -5.44 17.67
C ALA A 404 -26.44 -4.60 16.41
N VAL A 405 -27.66 -4.69 15.86
CA VAL A 405 -28.08 -3.88 14.71
C VAL A 405 -27.99 -2.39 15.03
N LEU A 406 -28.44 -1.97 16.21
CA LEU A 406 -28.37 -0.57 16.64
C LEU A 406 -26.93 -0.07 16.71
N VAL A 407 -26.01 -0.83 17.36
CA VAL A 407 -24.59 -0.45 17.45
C VAL A 407 -23.96 -0.32 16.07
N LEU A 408 -24.25 -1.26 15.17
CA LEU A 408 -23.73 -1.20 13.80
C LEU A 408 -24.34 -0.05 13.00
N ALA A 409 -25.65 0.20 13.15
CA ALA A 409 -26.31 1.33 12.50
C ALA A 409 -25.74 2.67 12.97
N LEU A 410 -25.48 2.82 14.27
CA LEU A 410 -24.82 4.01 14.81
C LEU A 410 -23.40 4.17 14.28
N LEU A 411 -22.61 3.08 14.23
CA LEU A 411 -21.26 3.11 13.66
C LEU A 411 -21.28 3.52 12.18
N LEU A 412 -22.12 2.88 11.38
CA LEU A 412 -22.25 3.19 9.95
C LEU A 412 -22.81 4.59 9.73
N GLY A 413 -23.83 4.99 10.51
CA GLY A 413 -24.39 6.34 10.46
C GLY A 413 -23.34 7.42 10.77
N ALA A 414 -22.51 7.20 11.78
CA ALA A 414 -21.42 8.11 12.13
C ALA A 414 -20.31 8.17 11.05
N MET A 415 -20.19 7.14 10.21
CA MET A 415 -19.25 7.14 9.08
C MET A 415 -19.80 7.87 7.84
N LEU A 416 -21.10 8.02 7.69
CA LEU A 416 -21.72 8.58 6.47
C LEU A 416 -21.21 9.97 6.08
N PRO A 417 -21.04 10.95 7.01
CA PRO A 417 -20.50 12.26 6.64
C PRO A 417 -19.07 12.16 6.08
N ALA A 418 -18.19 11.40 6.76
CA ALA A 418 -16.81 11.20 6.31
C ALA A 418 -16.77 10.44 4.97
N ALA A 419 -17.59 9.41 4.79
CA ALA A 419 -17.68 8.66 3.54
C ALA A 419 -18.15 9.54 2.37
N ARG A 420 -19.14 10.41 2.57
CA ARG A 420 -19.58 11.36 1.54
C ARG A 420 -18.48 12.33 1.12
N ILE A 421 -17.72 12.87 2.09
CA ILE A 421 -16.59 13.75 1.82
C ILE A 421 -15.50 13.01 1.05
N ALA A 422 -15.14 11.80 1.50
CA ALA A 422 -14.15 10.96 0.85
C ALA A 422 -14.54 10.62 -0.60
N LEU A 423 -15.78 10.20 -0.85
CA LEU A 423 -16.27 9.89 -2.21
C LEU A 423 -16.23 11.10 -3.15
N ARG A 424 -16.54 12.30 -2.65
CA ARG A 424 -16.42 13.53 -3.45
C ARG A 424 -14.96 13.85 -3.77
N ALA A 425 -14.08 13.72 -2.78
CA ALA A 425 -12.65 13.93 -2.96
C ALA A 425 -12.05 12.93 -3.98
N GLU A 426 -12.41 11.65 -3.88
CA GLU A 426 -12.00 10.61 -4.82
C GLU A 426 -12.51 10.86 -6.25
N HIS A 427 -13.73 11.34 -6.39
CA HIS A 427 -14.26 11.72 -7.72
C HIS A 427 -13.49 12.89 -8.33
N GLN A 428 -13.14 13.90 -7.54
CA GLN A 428 -12.31 15.01 -7.98
C GLN A 428 -10.89 14.57 -8.33
N ASP A 429 -10.29 13.72 -7.50
CA ASP A 429 -8.97 13.16 -7.72
C ASP A 429 -8.91 12.37 -9.03
N LEU A 430 -9.89 11.49 -9.26
CA LEU A 430 -9.98 10.73 -10.52
C LEU A 430 -10.10 11.64 -11.74
N ARG A 431 -10.79 12.77 -11.63
CA ARG A 431 -10.87 13.77 -12.70
C ARG A 431 -9.49 14.37 -12.97
N HIS A 432 -8.78 14.82 -11.93
CA HIS A 432 -7.43 15.37 -12.06
C HIS A 432 -6.43 14.35 -12.63
N GLU A 433 -6.52 13.08 -12.23
CA GLU A 433 -5.67 12.03 -12.78
C GLU A 433 -5.96 11.73 -14.26
N ARG A 434 -7.22 11.88 -14.71
CA ARG A 434 -7.58 11.81 -16.13
C ARG A 434 -7.04 12.99 -16.92
N GLU A 435 -7.14 14.22 -16.39
CA GLU A 435 -6.57 15.42 -17.00
C GLU A 435 -5.06 15.28 -17.14
N ARG A 436 -4.39 14.83 -16.07
CA ARG A 436 -2.95 14.53 -16.10
C ARG A 436 -2.60 13.44 -17.12
N ALA A 437 -3.42 12.41 -17.25
CA ALA A 437 -3.23 11.37 -18.26
C ALA A 437 -3.33 11.92 -19.69
N MET A 438 -4.24 12.87 -19.94
CA MET A 438 -4.33 13.57 -21.22
C MET A 438 -3.07 14.41 -21.48
N GLU A 439 -2.57 15.14 -20.50
CA GLU A 439 -1.31 15.90 -20.61
C GLU A 439 -0.11 15.00 -20.92
N ILE A 440 -0.02 13.83 -20.28
CA ILE A 440 1.03 12.84 -20.55
C ILE A 440 0.93 12.32 -21.99
N ASN A 441 -0.28 12.00 -22.46
CA ASN A 441 -0.48 11.51 -23.83
C ASN A 441 -0.10 12.61 -24.86
N ARG A 442 -0.43 13.88 -24.59
CA ARG A 442 -0.01 15.02 -25.44
C ARG A 442 1.51 15.17 -25.43
N LEU A 443 2.16 15.07 -24.25
CA LEU A 443 3.63 15.11 -24.18
C LEU A 443 4.27 14.01 -25.00
N SER A 444 3.72 12.80 -24.98
CA SER A 444 4.22 11.69 -25.80
C SER A 444 4.11 12.00 -27.30
N SER A 445 3.03 12.66 -27.72
CA SER A 445 2.84 13.09 -29.11
C SER A 445 3.83 14.19 -29.51
N VAL A 446 4.08 15.15 -28.62
CA VAL A 446 5.11 16.18 -28.83
C VAL A 446 6.48 15.56 -29.05
N VAL A 447 6.89 14.63 -28.18
CA VAL A 447 8.18 13.94 -28.31
C VAL A 447 8.26 13.13 -29.61
N ARG A 448 7.18 12.48 -30.02
CA ARG A 448 7.11 11.70 -31.27
C ARG A 448 7.24 12.59 -32.51
N ILE A 449 6.59 13.75 -32.51
CA ILE A 449 6.60 14.70 -33.65
C ILE A 449 7.96 15.38 -33.77
N LEU A 450 8.51 15.88 -32.66
CA LEU A 450 9.78 16.59 -32.65
C LEU A 450 10.99 15.66 -32.80
N GLY A 451 10.92 14.49 -32.21
CA GLY A 451 12.05 13.59 -32.05
C GLY A 451 12.98 14.00 -30.89
N ALA A 452 13.39 13.03 -30.09
CA ALA A 452 14.28 13.26 -28.94
C ALA A 452 15.60 13.94 -29.35
N ASN A 453 16.23 13.48 -30.44
CA ASN A 453 17.51 14.01 -30.91
C ASN A 453 17.44 15.49 -31.30
N ARG A 454 16.32 15.96 -31.91
CA ARG A 454 16.14 17.38 -32.25
C ARG A 454 16.01 18.24 -30.98
N ILE A 455 15.26 17.75 -29.96
CA ILE A 455 15.14 18.45 -28.68
C ILE A 455 16.51 18.58 -28.02
N LEU A 456 17.27 17.49 -27.95
CA LEU A 456 18.59 17.46 -27.32
C LEU A 456 19.64 18.29 -28.08
N ALA A 457 19.55 18.38 -29.41
CA ALA A 457 20.44 19.21 -30.21
C ALA A 457 20.29 20.72 -29.91
N CYS A 458 19.11 21.15 -29.41
CA CYS A 458 18.82 22.53 -29.09
C CYS A 458 19.13 22.89 -27.63
N GLY A 459 19.56 21.94 -26.82
CA GLY A 459 19.97 22.22 -25.46
C GLY A 459 19.47 21.19 -24.44
N LYS A 460 19.77 21.47 -23.18
CA LYS A 460 19.37 20.62 -22.07
C LYS A 460 17.85 20.79 -21.79
N PRO A 461 17.04 19.71 -21.80
CA PRO A 461 15.62 19.84 -21.55
C PRO A 461 15.32 20.34 -20.14
N ASN A 462 14.54 21.41 -20.04
CA ASN A 462 13.95 21.93 -18.82
C ASN A 462 12.48 21.56 -18.78
N ILE A 463 12.08 20.78 -17.78
CA ILE A 463 10.73 20.23 -17.66
C ILE A 463 10.19 20.41 -16.23
N PRO A 464 8.87 20.65 -16.04
CA PRO A 464 8.30 20.80 -14.72
C PRO A 464 8.41 19.53 -13.89
N TYR A 465 8.47 19.73 -12.56
CA TYR A 465 8.42 18.65 -11.60
C TYR A 465 7.17 17.78 -11.80
N GLY A 466 7.36 16.46 -11.79
CA GLY A 466 6.27 15.48 -12.03
C GLY A 466 6.22 14.93 -13.46
N TYR A 467 6.86 15.59 -14.44
CA TYR A 467 6.92 15.13 -15.83
C TYR A 467 8.31 14.66 -16.28
N GLN A 468 9.35 14.84 -15.46
CA GLN A 468 10.72 14.47 -15.80
C GLN A 468 10.88 12.98 -16.16
N SER A 469 10.31 12.09 -15.36
CA SER A 469 10.38 10.65 -15.62
C SER A 469 9.53 10.25 -16.84
N VAL A 470 8.40 10.91 -17.03
CA VAL A 470 7.53 10.72 -18.22
C VAL A 470 8.26 11.10 -19.50
N PHE A 471 8.90 12.27 -19.50
CA PHE A 471 9.69 12.74 -20.63
C PHE A 471 10.87 11.81 -20.93
N ALA A 472 11.61 11.41 -19.88
CA ALA A 472 12.72 10.47 -20.01
C ALA A 472 12.27 9.11 -20.58
N TRP A 473 11.09 8.62 -20.20
CA TRP A 473 10.51 7.38 -20.75
C TRP A 473 10.27 7.47 -22.26
N TYR A 474 9.67 8.56 -22.72
CA TYR A 474 9.34 8.72 -24.15
C TYR A 474 10.56 9.08 -25.01
N THR A 475 11.54 9.79 -24.46
CA THR A 475 12.77 10.16 -25.18
C THR A 475 13.87 9.12 -25.09
N GLY A 476 13.82 8.21 -24.11
CA GLY A 476 14.87 7.24 -23.83
C GLY A 476 16.12 7.78 -23.16
N ILE A 477 16.09 9.02 -22.67
CA ILE A 477 17.26 9.67 -22.02
C ILE A 477 17.34 9.37 -20.53
N LYS A 478 18.50 9.62 -19.94
CA LYS A 478 18.73 9.52 -18.49
C LYS A 478 18.02 10.65 -17.76
N ILE A 479 17.35 10.35 -16.63
CA ILE A 479 16.64 11.38 -15.85
C ILE A 479 17.62 12.41 -15.28
N GLY A 480 18.83 11.99 -14.90
CA GLY A 480 19.84 12.85 -14.27
C GLY A 480 20.39 13.96 -15.17
N ILE A 481 20.17 13.92 -16.49
CA ILE A 481 20.57 15.01 -17.40
C ILE A 481 19.52 16.10 -17.55
N LEU A 482 18.27 15.86 -17.08
CA LEU A 482 17.20 16.83 -17.16
C LEU A 482 17.41 17.97 -16.16
N TYR A 483 17.00 19.16 -16.54
CA TYR A 483 16.81 20.26 -15.61
C TYR A 483 15.34 20.30 -15.17
N ILE A 484 15.11 20.48 -13.88
CA ILE A 484 13.77 20.43 -13.30
C ILE A 484 13.50 21.78 -12.64
N ALA A 485 12.61 22.57 -13.24
CA ALA A 485 12.20 23.86 -12.70
C ALA A 485 10.66 24.01 -12.74
N PRO A 486 10.09 24.80 -11.83
CA PRO A 486 8.64 25.04 -11.81
C PRO A 486 8.12 25.79 -13.03
N GLY A 487 9.01 26.39 -13.83
CA GLY A 487 8.64 27.15 -15.02
C GLY A 487 9.82 27.34 -15.99
N PRO A 488 9.58 28.09 -17.07
CA PRO A 488 10.60 28.31 -18.08
C PRO A 488 11.81 29.05 -17.50
N GLN A 489 13.01 28.60 -17.88
CA GLN A 489 14.24 29.28 -17.55
C GLN A 489 14.39 30.53 -18.42
N LYS A 490 14.52 31.69 -17.78
CA LYS A 490 14.72 33.00 -18.42
C LYS A 490 16.21 33.40 -18.54
N HIS A 491 17.08 32.72 -17.77
CA HIS A 491 18.51 33.00 -17.79
C HIS A 491 19.18 32.44 -19.05
N PRO A 492 20.20 33.13 -19.61
CA PRO A 492 20.92 32.65 -20.75
C PRO A 492 21.59 31.29 -20.43
N GLY A 493 21.39 30.31 -21.30
CA GLY A 493 21.93 28.99 -21.21
C GLY A 493 21.31 28.07 -22.27
N PRO A 494 21.95 26.93 -22.57
CA PRO A 494 21.47 26.01 -23.61
C PRO A 494 20.29 25.18 -23.09
N TRP A 495 19.16 25.82 -22.80
CA TRP A 495 17.97 25.15 -22.30
C TRP A 495 16.91 25.01 -23.39
N VAL A 496 16.21 23.89 -23.42
CA VAL A 496 14.94 23.74 -24.14
C VAL A 496 13.83 23.65 -23.12
N ASN A 497 13.00 24.68 -23.06
CA ASN A 497 11.86 24.75 -22.17
C ASN A 497 10.70 23.94 -22.72
N ILE A 498 10.19 22.96 -21.91
CA ILE A 498 9.09 22.09 -22.26
C ILE A 498 8.11 22.14 -21.07
N TYR A 499 6.97 22.79 -21.23
CA TYR A 499 6.01 22.91 -20.14
C TYR A 499 4.57 22.89 -20.61
N PRO A 500 3.64 22.44 -19.75
CA PRO A 500 2.23 22.36 -20.08
C PRO A 500 1.63 23.77 -20.19
N ILE A 501 0.69 23.92 -21.10
CA ILE A 501 -0.18 25.07 -21.26
C ILE A 501 -1.63 24.60 -21.32
N ALA A 502 -2.60 25.52 -21.28
CA ALA A 502 -3.99 25.16 -21.45
C ALA A 502 -4.18 24.34 -22.74
N ASN A 503 -4.62 23.10 -22.60
CA ASN A 503 -4.86 22.14 -23.69
C ASN A 503 -3.63 21.79 -24.54
N GLY A 504 -2.41 21.81 -23.97
CA GLY A 504 -1.25 21.43 -24.76
C GLY A 504 0.10 21.57 -24.09
N TRP A 505 1.14 21.66 -24.93
CA TRP A 505 2.52 21.82 -24.52
C TRP A 505 3.20 22.92 -25.36
N LYS A 506 4.08 23.66 -24.72
CA LYS A 506 4.93 24.66 -25.41
C LYS A 506 6.39 24.19 -25.31
N VAL A 507 7.08 24.23 -26.45
CA VAL A 507 8.50 23.85 -26.57
C VAL A 507 9.25 24.99 -27.24
N PHE A 508 10.29 25.53 -26.59
CA PHE A 508 11.14 26.56 -27.16
C PHE A 508 12.51 26.59 -26.49
N PRO A 509 13.57 26.91 -27.22
CA PRO A 509 14.89 27.17 -26.65
C PRO A 509 14.88 28.45 -25.80
N SER A 510 15.64 28.47 -24.72
CA SER A 510 15.76 29.68 -23.88
C SER A 510 16.67 30.74 -24.48
N HIS A 511 17.62 30.34 -25.30
CA HIS A 511 18.59 31.23 -25.96
C HIS A 511 18.95 30.65 -27.32
N LEU A 512 18.83 31.49 -28.34
CA LEU A 512 19.24 31.17 -29.70
C LEU A 512 20.40 32.10 -30.07
N THR A 513 21.49 31.56 -30.58
CA THR A 513 22.61 32.26 -31.15
C THR A 513 22.60 32.12 -32.68
N ALA A 514 23.31 32.99 -33.40
CA ALA A 514 23.47 32.84 -34.83
C ALA A 514 24.09 31.51 -35.25
N SER A 515 24.85 30.87 -34.35
CA SER A 515 25.44 29.55 -34.52
C SER A 515 24.53 28.40 -34.11
N SER A 516 23.32 28.66 -33.60
CA SER A 516 22.39 27.61 -33.23
C SER A 516 21.94 26.85 -34.46
N PRO A 517 21.78 25.50 -34.38
CA PRO A 517 21.29 24.69 -35.49
C PRO A 517 19.96 25.22 -36.04
N ALA A 518 19.77 25.22 -37.35
CA ALA A 518 18.57 25.73 -38.01
C ALA A 518 17.28 25.09 -37.44
N VAL A 519 17.34 23.84 -37.02
CA VAL A 519 16.23 23.12 -36.37
C VAL A 519 15.79 23.78 -35.07
N CYS A 520 16.69 24.48 -34.38
CA CYS A 520 16.41 25.18 -33.12
C CYS A 520 15.78 26.55 -33.33
N GLN A 521 16.13 27.25 -34.41
CA GLN A 521 15.59 28.54 -34.76
C GLN A 521 14.07 28.50 -35.02
N ASN A 522 13.58 27.34 -35.52
CA ASN A 522 12.17 27.10 -35.79
C ASN A 522 11.45 26.32 -34.67
N MET A 523 12.09 26.12 -33.48
CA MET A 523 11.53 25.34 -32.38
C MET A 523 10.71 26.22 -31.41
N HIS A 524 9.91 27.16 -31.91
CA HIS A 524 8.91 27.89 -31.12
C HIS A 524 7.54 27.29 -31.39
N LEU A 525 7.24 26.12 -30.75
CA LEU A 525 6.09 25.28 -31.10
C LEU A 525 5.09 25.28 -29.97
N VAL A 526 3.83 25.48 -30.32
CA VAL A 526 2.68 25.32 -29.42
C VAL A 526 1.86 24.17 -29.95
N PHE A 527 1.84 23.06 -29.20
CA PHE A 527 1.03 21.92 -29.50
C PHE A 527 -0.29 22.03 -28.72
N ARG A 528 -1.38 22.29 -29.42
CA ARG A 528 -2.75 22.26 -28.90
C ARG A 528 -3.48 21.08 -29.51
N SER A 529 -4.33 20.42 -28.72
CA SER A 529 -5.23 19.37 -29.20
C SER A 529 -6.60 19.94 -29.43
#